data_16f59bc0f749edfbf742937f3ea5061f
#
_entry.id   16f59bc0f749edfbf742937f3ea5061f
#
_cell.length_a   1.000
_cell.length_b   1.000
_cell.length_c   1.000
_cell.angle_alpha   90.00
_cell.angle_beta   90.00
_cell.angle_gamma   90.00
#
_symmetry.space_group_name_H-M   'P 1'
#
loop_
_entity.id
_entity.type
_entity.pdbx_description
1 polymer ?
#
loop_
_entity_poly.entity_id
_entity_poly.type
_entity_poly.pdbx_seq_one_letter_code
_entity_poly.pdbx_strand_id
1 'polypeptide(L)'
;MADSVSADALHLLRLILDTLDMRELSVAEQRYQAVMAVIADGLSISQVAEKVGVSRQTLHAWLARYEAAGLEGLVDRSHRPVSCPHQMPAQVEAAMLELRRSRPYWGPRRLVFELAKRKVAPLPSESAVYRGLVRAAMIDPSVRDRRSRKWKRWERGAPMELWQMDIVGGFPLADGTSAKALTGIDDHSRMCVCARLMARERTRAVCDGLRAALARFGVPEQILTDNGKVFTGRFNHPPVEVLFDAICRENGIGHLLTQPRSPTTTGKIERFHRSLRAEFLSERGPFATLKAAQQALDEWVHDYNTARPHQALDMVTPAEKFAAGAALRPVSVSGATPADRTGDDWVSRRVTTNGVVSVAWQQVCVGAHYAGARCDVHVDGELLRFFIGDDLVKTAARTSRTEVRNKRAFRTREQA
;
A
#
# COMPACT_ATOMS: atom_id res chain seq x y z
N MET A 1 76.13 -15.25 -52.65
CA MET A 1 75.59 -15.68 -51.35
C MET A 1 74.11 -15.43 -51.38
N ALA A 2 73.37 -16.49 -51.63
CA ALA A 2 71.90 -16.43 -51.61
C ALA A 2 71.45 -17.06 -50.29
N ASP A 3 70.84 -16.20 -49.40
CA ASP A 3 70.36 -16.66 -48.12
C ASP A 3 69.15 -17.59 -48.29
N SER A 4 69.33 -18.83 -47.86
CA SER A 4 68.28 -19.83 -47.77
C SER A 4 67.38 -19.44 -46.55
N VAL A 5 66.28 -18.84 -46.82
CA VAL A 5 65.22 -18.70 -45.78
C VAL A 5 64.80 -20.11 -45.38
N SER A 6 65.03 -20.46 -44.10
CA SER A 6 64.75 -21.79 -43.55
C SER A 6 63.28 -22.15 -43.76
N ALA A 7 63.01 -23.40 -44.15
CA ALA A 7 61.66 -23.95 -44.28
C ALA A 7 60.84 -23.78 -43.04
N ASP A 8 61.45 -23.70 -41.84
CA ASP A 8 60.85 -23.46 -40.58
C ASP A 8 60.28 -22.01 -40.42
N ALA A 9 61.01 -21.02 -41.04
CA ALA A 9 60.55 -19.64 -41.04
C ALA A 9 59.30 -19.46 -41.92
N LEU A 10 59.22 -20.16 -43.04
CA LEU A 10 58.02 -20.17 -43.87
C LEU A 10 56.84 -20.90 -43.24
N HIS A 11 57.17 -21.97 -42.49
CA HIS A 11 56.15 -22.70 -41.75
C HIS A 11 55.60 -21.86 -40.55
N LEU A 12 56.46 -21.15 -39.83
CA LEU A 12 56.10 -20.23 -38.77
C LEU A 12 55.26 -19.00 -39.28
N LEU A 13 55.66 -18.45 -40.42
CA LEU A 13 54.95 -17.39 -41.11
C LEU A 13 53.52 -17.82 -41.53
N ARG A 14 53.42 -19.07 -42.02
CA ARG A 14 52.13 -19.66 -42.39
C ARG A 14 51.25 -19.93 -41.19
N LEU A 15 51.80 -20.43 -40.06
CA LEU A 15 51.10 -20.58 -38.79
C LEU A 15 50.66 -19.23 -38.19
N ILE A 16 51.49 -18.17 -38.28
CA ILE A 16 51.18 -16.83 -37.84
C ILE A 16 50.07 -16.18 -38.70
N LEU A 17 50.13 -16.40 -40.04
CA LEU A 17 49.08 -15.95 -40.94
C LEU A 17 47.75 -16.67 -40.72
N ASP A 18 47.77 -17.98 -40.46
CA ASP A 18 46.59 -18.77 -40.13
C ASP A 18 46.00 -18.40 -38.75
N THR A 19 46.82 -17.89 -37.79
CA THR A 19 46.36 -17.41 -36.49
C THR A 19 45.92 -15.95 -36.52
N LEU A 20 46.33 -15.15 -37.48
CA LEU A 20 45.90 -13.76 -37.63
C LEU A 20 44.56 -13.62 -38.38
N ASP A 21 44.08 -14.67 -39.05
CA ASP A 21 42.82 -14.64 -39.81
C ASP A 21 41.64 -15.36 -39.12
N MET A 22 41.71 -15.50 -37.81
CA MET A 22 40.58 -15.96 -36.98
C MET A 22 39.58 -14.82 -36.72
N ARG A 23 39.22 -14.03 -37.72
CA ARG A 23 37.94 -13.35 -37.73
C ARG A 23 36.90 -14.42 -38.03
N GLU A 24 36.05 -14.72 -37.06
CA GLU A 24 34.85 -15.50 -37.35
C GLU A 24 34.07 -14.76 -38.45
N LEU A 25 34.12 -15.32 -39.65
CA LEU A 25 33.35 -14.79 -40.77
C LEU A 25 31.89 -14.72 -40.38
N SER A 26 31.23 -13.61 -40.64
CA SER A 26 29.80 -13.53 -40.44
C SER A 26 29.07 -14.62 -41.25
N VAL A 27 27.90 -15.03 -40.79
CA VAL A 27 27.12 -16.07 -41.49
C VAL A 27 26.85 -15.69 -42.96
N ALA A 28 26.70 -14.41 -43.25
CA ALA A 28 26.52 -13.91 -44.62
C ALA A 28 27.79 -14.06 -45.45
N GLU A 29 28.99 -13.82 -44.88
CA GLU A 29 30.28 -14.01 -45.54
C GLU A 29 30.56 -15.48 -45.82
N GLN A 30 30.27 -16.36 -44.86
CA GLN A 30 30.40 -17.82 -45.08
C GLN A 30 29.52 -18.31 -46.24
N ARG A 31 28.28 -17.84 -46.30
CA ARG A 31 27.36 -18.14 -47.39
C ARG A 31 27.86 -17.57 -48.73
N TYR A 32 28.38 -16.34 -48.70
CA TYR A 32 28.97 -15.72 -49.89
C TYR A 32 30.17 -16.50 -50.44
N GLN A 33 31.08 -16.93 -49.58
CA GLN A 33 32.21 -17.78 -49.99
C GLN A 33 31.73 -19.09 -50.63
N ALA A 34 30.71 -19.73 -50.05
CA ALA A 34 30.15 -20.95 -50.62
C ALA A 34 29.51 -20.71 -52.00
N VAL A 35 28.81 -19.58 -52.17
CA VAL A 35 28.23 -19.18 -53.46
C VAL A 35 29.32 -18.90 -54.50
N MET A 36 30.37 -18.16 -54.09
CA MET A 36 31.45 -17.83 -55.01
C MET A 36 32.28 -19.07 -55.43
N ALA A 37 32.43 -20.04 -54.53
CA ALA A 37 33.10 -21.32 -54.87
C ALA A 37 32.34 -22.08 -55.99
N VAL A 38 31.04 -21.92 -56.10
CA VAL A 38 30.27 -22.48 -57.22
C VAL A 38 30.35 -21.61 -58.46
N ILE A 39 30.20 -20.27 -58.35
CA ILE A 39 30.08 -19.36 -59.49
C ILE A 39 31.44 -19.03 -60.10
N ALA A 40 32.46 -18.69 -59.29
CA ALA A 40 33.74 -18.22 -59.73
C ALA A 40 34.77 -19.38 -59.88
N ASP A 41 34.75 -20.31 -58.91
CA ASP A 41 35.75 -21.43 -58.92
C ASP A 41 35.22 -22.63 -59.66
N GLY A 42 33.96 -22.62 -60.12
CA GLY A 42 33.42 -23.71 -60.97
C GLY A 42 33.22 -25.04 -60.23
N LEU A 43 33.22 -25.05 -58.90
CA LEU A 43 33.07 -26.28 -58.13
C LEU A 43 31.61 -26.78 -58.23
N SER A 44 31.43 -28.10 -58.23
CA SER A 44 30.04 -28.63 -58.21
C SER A 44 29.33 -28.36 -56.90
N ILE A 45 28.01 -28.17 -56.99
CA ILE A 45 27.17 -27.93 -55.83
C ILE A 45 27.32 -29.02 -54.76
N SER A 46 27.50 -30.27 -55.20
CA SER A 46 27.70 -31.39 -54.27
C SER A 46 29.00 -31.25 -53.46
N GLN A 47 30.12 -30.88 -54.12
CA GLN A 47 31.39 -30.66 -53.44
C GLN A 47 31.39 -29.51 -52.49
N VAL A 48 30.77 -28.37 -52.87
CA VAL A 48 30.68 -27.21 -51.98
C VAL A 48 29.77 -27.49 -50.81
N ALA A 49 28.62 -28.12 -51.02
CA ALA A 49 27.68 -28.46 -49.97
C ALA A 49 28.28 -29.37 -48.90
N GLU A 50 29.06 -30.40 -49.36
CA GLU A 50 29.81 -31.29 -48.48
C GLU A 50 30.90 -30.55 -47.71
N LYS A 51 31.69 -29.71 -48.39
CA LYS A 51 32.79 -28.92 -47.78
C LYS A 51 32.28 -27.93 -46.71
N VAL A 52 31.10 -27.31 -46.94
CA VAL A 52 30.49 -26.31 -46.03
C VAL A 52 29.57 -26.97 -44.99
N GLY A 53 29.30 -28.27 -45.12
CA GLY A 53 28.44 -29.00 -44.16
C GLY A 53 26.97 -28.67 -44.28
N VAL A 54 26.47 -28.31 -45.48
CA VAL A 54 25.04 -27.98 -45.70
C VAL A 54 24.43 -28.92 -46.73
N SER A 55 23.10 -28.97 -46.80
CA SER A 55 22.44 -29.74 -47.84
C SER A 55 22.59 -29.04 -49.21
N ARG A 56 22.60 -29.84 -50.28
CA ARG A 56 22.59 -29.33 -51.69
C ARG A 56 21.42 -28.36 -51.89
N GLN A 57 20.25 -28.67 -51.33
CA GLN A 57 19.07 -27.82 -51.42
C GLN A 57 19.28 -26.44 -50.74
N THR A 58 20.00 -26.42 -49.59
CA THR A 58 20.36 -25.18 -48.91
C THR A 58 21.28 -24.32 -49.78
N LEU A 59 22.30 -24.94 -50.45
CA LEU A 59 23.21 -24.21 -51.32
C LEU A 59 22.49 -23.69 -52.58
N HIS A 60 21.58 -24.46 -53.17
CA HIS A 60 20.73 -23.97 -54.27
C HIS A 60 19.87 -22.76 -53.81
N ALA A 61 19.34 -22.80 -52.62
CA ALA A 61 18.58 -21.68 -52.09
C ALA A 61 19.44 -20.42 -51.86
N TRP A 62 20.68 -20.59 -51.48
CA TRP A 62 21.65 -19.48 -51.36
C TRP A 62 22.01 -18.89 -52.73
N LEU A 63 22.28 -19.74 -53.74
CA LEU A 63 22.55 -19.31 -55.12
C LEU A 63 21.39 -18.49 -55.67
N ALA A 64 20.18 -19.01 -55.59
CA ALA A 64 18.96 -18.29 -56.03
C ALA A 64 18.73 -16.96 -55.30
N ARG A 65 19.02 -16.92 -54.01
CA ARG A 65 18.90 -15.68 -53.20
C ARG A 65 19.99 -14.66 -53.57
N TYR A 66 21.20 -15.12 -53.84
CA TYR A 66 22.32 -14.27 -54.30
C TYR A 66 22.05 -13.72 -55.70
N GLU A 67 21.54 -14.54 -56.61
CA GLU A 67 21.15 -14.14 -57.97
C GLU A 67 20.03 -13.08 -57.95
N ALA A 68 19.05 -13.21 -57.01
CA ALA A 68 17.90 -12.31 -56.92
C ALA A 68 18.24 -10.98 -56.22
N ALA A 69 19.10 -10.96 -55.19
CA ALA A 69 19.32 -9.82 -54.31
C ALA A 69 20.78 -9.57 -53.90
N GLY A 70 21.74 -10.20 -54.56
CA GLY A 70 23.17 -10.03 -54.21
C GLY A 70 23.50 -10.46 -52.79
N LEU A 71 24.47 -9.76 -52.20
CA LEU A 71 24.91 -10.01 -50.80
C LEU A 71 23.78 -9.89 -49.78
N GLU A 72 22.85 -8.95 -49.98
CA GLU A 72 21.70 -8.77 -49.07
C GLU A 72 20.80 -10.01 -49.04
N GLY A 73 20.75 -10.76 -50.14
CA GLY A 73 20.04 -12.04 -50.22
C GLY A 73 20.60 -13.12 -49.27
N LEU A 74 21.87 -13.02 -48.85
CA LEU A 74 22.56 -13.99 -48.02
C LEU A 74 22.46 -13.68 -46.51
N VAL A 75 21.98 -12.49 -46.14
CA VAL A 75 21.74 -12.15 -44.74
C VAL A 75 20.59 -12.99 -44.16
N ASP A 76 20.65 -13.27 -42.87
CA ASP A 76 19.60 -13.98 -42.19
C ASP A 76 18.25 -13.23 -42.27
N ARG A 77 17.23 -13.92 -42.72
CA ARG A 77 15.86 -13.36 -42.71
C ARG A 77 15.30 -13.43 -41.31
N SER A 78 14.56 -12.41 -40.93
CA SER A 78 13.83 -12.43 -39.68
C SER A 78 12.96 -13.68 -39.60
N HIS A 79 13.09 -14.46 -38.51
CA HIS A 79 12.19 -15.58 -38.21
C HIS A 79 10.84 -15.14 -37.67
N ARG A 80 10.63 -13.81 -37.53
CA ARG A 80 9.37 -13.28 -37.04
C ARG A 80 8.27 -13.53 -38.07
N PRO A 81 7.13 -14.12 -37.70
CA PRO A 81 5.99 -14.29 -38.59
C PRO A 81 5.56 -12.96 -39.21
N VAL A 82 5.21 -12.96 -40.48
CA VAL A 82 4.73 -11.77 -41.22
C VAL A 82 3.43 -11.25 -40.60
N SER A 83 2.60 -12.13 -40.06
CA SER A 83 1.41 -11.77 -39.31
C SER A 83 1.43 -12.44 -37.93
N CYS A 84 1.09 -11.68 -36.90
CA CYS A 84 0.92 -12.17 -35.54
C CYS A 84 -0.53 -11.90 -35.08
N PRO A 85 -1.49 -12.79 -35.38
CA PRO A 85 -2.92 -12.59 -35.06
C PRO A 85 -3.16 -12.35 -33.56
N HIS A 86 -2.24 -12.82 -32.70
CA HIS A 86 -2.32 -12.65 -31.24
C HIS A 86 -1.58 -11.41 -30.73
N GLN A 87 -1.02 -10.59 -31.61
CA GLN A 87 -0.40 -9.33 -31.19
C GLN A 87 -1.47 -8.32 -30.82
N MET A 88 -1.28 -7.64 -29.69
CA MET A 88 -2.18 -6.56 -29.28
C MET A 88 -2.17 -5.47 -30.34
N PRO A 89 -3.35 -5.01 -30.82
CA PRO A 89 -3.44 -3.90 -31.76
C PRO A 89 -2.79 -2.64 -31.19
N ALA A 90 -2.14 -1.84 -32.03
CA ALA A 90 -1.42 -0.64 -31.61
C ALA A 90 -2.32 0.35 -30.83
N GLN A 91 -3.58 0.51 -31.23
CA GLN A 91 -4.54 1.38 -30.54
C GLN A 91 -4.84 0.89 -29.12
N VAL A 92 -4.97 -0.43 -28.91
CA VAL A 92 -5.22 -1.03 -27.60
C VAL A 92 -3.97 -0.90 -26.73
N GLU A 93 -2.77 -1.10 -27.31
CA GLU A 93 -1.50 -0.92 -26.61
C GLU A 93 -1.31 0.56 -26.19
N ALA A 94 -1.63 1.52 -27.06
CA ALA A 94 -1.58 2.95 -26.73
C ALA A 94 -2.52 3.29 -25.58
N ALA A 95 -3.77 2.86 -25.61
CA ALA A 95 -4.75 3.08 -24.55
C ALA A 95 -4.31 2.45 -23.21
N MET A 96 -3.72 1.25 -23.26
CA MET A 96 -3.15 0.57 -22.08
C MET A 96 -1.98 1.36 -21.48
N LEU A 97 -1.07 1.86 -22.31
CA LEU A 97 0.10 2.62 -21.87
C LEU A 97 -0.30 3.99 -21.29
N GLU A 98 -1.26 4.67 -21.91
CA GLU A 98 -1.83 5.92 -21.40
C GLU A 98 -2.47 5.72 -20.03
N LEU A 99 -3.29 4.69 -19.89
CA LEU A 99 -3.91 4.33 -18.61
C LEU A 99 -2.86 4.01 -17.53
N ARG A 100 -1.78 3.31 -17.90
CA ARG A 100 -0.68 3.03 -16.98
C ARG A 100 0.08 4.29 -16.58
N ARG A 101 0.27 5.27 -17.46
CA ARG A 101 0.89 6.56 -17.13
C ARG A 101 0.03 7.38 -16.17
N SER A 102 -1.30 7.40 -16.38
CA SER A 102 -2.23 8.10 -15.49
C SER A 102 -2.42 7.38 -14.13
N ARG A 103 -2.14 6.07 -14.07
CA ARG A 103 -2.29 5.23 -12.87
C ARG A 103 -1.04 4.33 -12.67
N PRO A 104 0.12 4.88 -12.28
CA PRO A 104 1.41 4.19 -12.28
C PRO A 104 1.47 2.90 -11.45
N TYR A 105 0.61 2.77 -10.43
CA TYR A 105 0.60 1.63 -9.50
C TYR A 105 -0.46 0.57 -9.84
N TRP A 106 -1.20 0.74 -10.95
CA TRP A 106 -2.17 -0.25 -11.37
C TRP A 106 -1.51 -1.39 -12.13
N GLY A 107 -1.67 -2.61 -11.61
CA GLY A 107 -1.17 -3.82 -12.27
C GLY A 107 -2.06 -4.28 -13.42
N PRO A 108 -1.61 -5.28 -14.21
CA PRO A 108 -2.31 -5.76 -15.42
C PRO A 108 -3.78 -6.05 -15.22
N ARG A 109 -4.15 -6.69 -14.12
CA ARG A 109 -5.54 -7.06 -13.82
C ARG A 109 -6.48 -5.86 -13.70
N ARG A 110 -6.02 -4.77 -13.05
CA ARG A 110 -6.82 -3.53 -12.98
C ARG A 110 -6.90 -2.81 -14.31
N LEU A 111 -5.79 -2.80 -15.05
CA LEU A 111 -5.76 -2.19 -16.38
C LEU A 111 -6.73 -2.88 -17.33
N VAL A 112 -6.77 -4.22 -17.36
CA VAL A 112 -7.74 -4.98 -18.17
C VAL A 112 -9.17 -4.64 -17.77
N PHE A 113 -9.46 -4.59 -16.47
CA PHE A 113 -10.79 -4.23 -15.98
C PHE A 113 -11.21 -2.83 -16.44
N GLU A 114 -10.33 -1.85 -16.33
CA GLU A 114 -10.61 -0.47 -16.73
C GLU A 114 -10.73 -0.33 -18.26
N LEU A 115 -9.90 -1.04 -19.04
CA LEU A 115 -10.02 -1.09 -20.49
C LEU A 115 -11.38 -1.69 -20.93
N ALA A 116 -11.84 -2.74 -20.22
CA ALA A 116 -13.18 -3.30 -20.45
C ALA A 116 -14.30 -2.28 -20.15
N LYS A 117 -14.17 -1.55 -19.03
CA LYS A 117 -15.11 -0.49 -18.66
C LYS A 117 -15.16 0.64 -19.71
N ARG A 118 -14.01 0.96 -20.32
CA ARG A 118 -13.90 1.93 -21.42
C ARG A 118 -14.30 1.37 -22.78
N LYS A 119 -14.78 0.12 -22.83
CA LYS A 119 -15.21 -0.57 -24.07
C LYS A 119 -14.10 -0.67 -25.11
N VAL A 120 -12.84 -0.77 -24.69
CA VAL A 120 -11.71 -0.98 -25.60
C VAL A 120 -11.77 -2.39 -26.17
N ALA A 121 -11.71 -2.50 -27.49
CA ALA A 121 -11.81 -3.79 -28.21
C ALA A 121 -10.68 -3.92 -29.25
N PRO A 122 -10.12 -5.13 -29.43
CA PRO A 122 -10.33 -6.33 -28.62
C PRO A 122 -9.73 -6.21 -27.20
N LEU A 123 -10.40 -6.77 -26.20
CA LEU A 123 -9.90 -6.71 -24.82
C LEU A 123 -8.67 -7.61 -24.68
N PRO A 124 -7.52 -7.07 -24.23
CA PRO A 124 -6.30 -7.86 -24.06
C PRO A 124 -6.37 -8.73 -22.81
N SER A 125 -5.68 -9.88 -22.82
CA SER A 125 -5.49 -10.70 -21.60
C SER A 125 -4.54 -10.03 -20.62
N GLU A 126 -4.62 -10.38 -19.32
CA GLU A 126 -3.71 -9.89 -18.29
C GLU A 126 -2.23 -10.17 -18.64
N SER A 127 -1.94 -11.35 -19.22
CA SER A 127 -0.60 -11.72 -19.67
C SER A 127 -0.13 -10.88 -20.86
N ALA A 128 -1.03 -10.51 -21.79
CA ALA A 128 -0.68 -9.64 -22.89
C ALA A 128 -0.35 -8.21 -22.38
N VAL A 129 -1.17 -7.69 -21.47
CA VAL A 129 -0.91 -6.40 -20.80
C VAL A 129 0.44 -6.44 -20.06
N TYR A 130 0.71 -7.50 -19.28
CA TYR A 130 1.99 -7.63 -18.58
C TYR A 130 3.18 -7.56 -19.54
N ARG A 131 3.15 -8.37 -20.63
CA ARG A 131 4.22 -8.36 -21.65
C ARG A 131 4.35 -7.00 -22.33
N GLY A 132 3.24 -6.31 -22.61
CA GLY A 132 3.25 -4.95 -23.17
C GLY A 132 3.94 -3.95 -22.22
N LEU A 133 3.62 -4.00 -20.92
CA LEU A 133 4.24 -3.14 -19.92
C LEU A 133 5.74 -3.42 -19.72
N VAL A 134 6.16 -4.68 -19.81
CA VAL A 134 7.59 -5.05 -19.79
C VAL A 134 8.32 -4.49 -21.02
N ARG A 135 7.76 -4.65 -22.25
CA ARG A 135 8.33 -4.06 -23.47
C ARG A 135 8.46 -2.54 -23.40
N ALA A 136 7.48 -1.88 -22.77
CA ALA A 136 7.50 -0.44 -22.56
C ALA A 136 8.35 0.02 -21.36
N ALA A 137 9.14 -0.87 -20.76
CA ALA A 137 9.96 -0.62 -19.57
C ALA A 137 9.18 -0.04 -18.35
N MET A 138 7.86 -0.28 -18.29
CA MET A 138 6.99 0.15 -17.17
C MET A 138 6.88 -0.90 -16.06
N ILE A 139 7.42 -2.09 -16.27
CA ILE A 139 7.58 -3.15 -15.28
C ILE A 139 8.97 -3.75 -15.48
N ASP A 140 9.73 -3.79 -14.39
CA ASP A 140 10.99 -4.53 -14.34
C ASP A 140 10.71 -5.98 -13.91
N PRO A 141 10.90 -6.97 -14.79
CA PRO A 141 10.66 -8.38 -14.48
C PRO A 141 11.66 -8.96 -13.47
N SER A 142 12.83 -8.31 -13.27
CA SER A 142 13.83 -8.74 -12.29
C SER A 142 13.40 -8.49 -10.85
N VAL A 143 12.55 -7.48 -10.62
CA VAL A 143 11.97 -7.16 -9.32
C VAL A 143 10.83 -8.14 -9.03
N ARG A 144 11.18 -9.39 -8.71
CA ARG A 144 10.20 -10.38 -8.24
C ARG A 144 9.82 -10.08 -6.82
N ASP A 145 8.55 -9.72 -6.63
CA ASP A 145 7.95 -9.75 -5.29
C ASP A 145 8.04 -11.20 -4.77
N ARG A 146 8.77 -11.40 -3.66
CA ARG A 146 8.88 -12.74 -3.03
C ARG A 146 7.46 -13.25 -2.82
N ARG A 147 7.12 -14.40 -3.41
CA ARG A 147 5.81 -15.04 -3.25
C ARG A 147 5.49 -15.09 -1.78
N SER A 148 4.52 -14.29 -1.36
CA SER A 148 4.04 -14.29 0.02
C SER A 148 3.53 -15.69 0.34
N ARG A 149 3.92 -16.22 1.53
CA ARG A 149 3.31 -17.44 2.07
C ARG A 149 1.79 -17.31 1.94
N LYS A 150 1.10 -18.38 1.55
CA LYS A 150 -0.36 -18.44 1.51
C LYS A 150 -0.87 -18.38 2.96
N TRP A 151 -1.14 -17.16 3.44
CA TRP A 151 -1.78 -16.95 4.73
C TRP A 151 -3.28 -17.24 4.60
N LYS A 152 -3.87 -17.90 5.61
CA LYS A 152 -5.31 -18.06 5.71
C LYS A 152 -5.93 -16.67 5.84
N ARG A 153 -6.65 -16.23 4.84
CA ARG A 153 -7.41 -14.96 4.88
C ARG A 153 -8.66 -15.20 5.71
N TRP A 154 -8.84 -14.42 6.73
CA TRP A 154 -10.12 -14.27 7.40
C TRP A 154 -10.71 -12.90 7.02
N GLU A 155 -12.02 -12.82 6.93
CA GLU A 155 -12.77 -11.63 6.56
C GLU A 155 -14.10 -11.66 7.28
N ARG A 156 -14.57 -10.51 7.75
CA ARG A 156 -15.89 -10.38 8.32
C ARG A 156 -16.97 -10.57 7.25
N GLY A 157 -18.14 -11.04 7.67
CA GLY A 157 -19.25 -11.38 6.78
C GLY A 157 -19.90 -10.17 6.14
N ALA A 158 -19.99 -9.05 6.86
CA ALA A 158 -20.63 -7.83 6.43
C ALA A 158 -19.82 -6.56 6.78
N PRO A 159 -20.08 -5.44 6.08
CA PRO A 159 -19.58 -4.14 6.49
C PRO A 159 -20.07 -3.78 7.90
N MET A 160 -19.33 -2.93 8.59
CA MET A 160 -19.61 -2.46 9.95
C MET A 160 -19.45 -3.50 11.07
N GLU A 161 -19.12 -4.76 10.76
CA GLU A 161 -18.77 -5.74 11.80
C GLU A 161 -17.43 -5.44 12.46
N LEU A 162 -16.45 -4.95 11.66
CA LEU A 162 -15.11 -4.66 12.18
C LEU A 162 -14.45 -3.53 11.39
N TRP A 163 -13.99 -2.52 12.11
CA TRP A 163 -13.02 -1.56 11.59
C TRP A 163 -11.62 -1.89 12.10
N GLN A 164 -10.63 -1.82 11.24
CA GLN A 164 -9.21 -1.86 11.63
C GLN A 164 -8.69 -0.42 11.64
N MET A 165 -8.15 0.04 12.75
CA MET A 165 -7.60 1.39 12.89
C MET A 165 -6.15 1.35 13.33
N ASP A 166 -5.34 2.27 12.77
CA ASP A 166 -3.91 2.35 13.03
C ASP A 166 -3.39 3.77 12.72
N ILE A 167 -2.20 4.10 13.24
CA ILE A 167 -1.53 5.38 12.99
C ILE A 167 -0.36 5.19 12.05
N VAL A 168 -0.40 5.88 10.92
CA VAL A 168 0.68 5.89 9.94
C VAL A 168 1.37 7.25 9.90
N GLY A 169 2.71 7.25 9.91
CA GLY A 169 3.53 8.44 9.75
C GLY A 169 4.04 8.61 8.32
N GLY A 170 4.79 9.69 8.09
CA GLY A 170 5.50 9.95 6.85
C GLY A 170 4.83 10.99 5.93
N PHE A 171 4.08 11.94 6.50
CA PHE A 171 3.50 13.08 5.75
C PHE A 171 4.41 14.31 5.93
N PRO A 172 5.37 14.56 5.03
CA PRO A 172 6.32 15.64 5.18
C PRO A 172 5.64 17.01 4.98
N LEU A 173 5.97 17.96 5.84
CA LEU A 173 5.53 19.34 5.74
C LEU A 173 6.70 20.25 5.32
N ALA A 174 6.39 21.40 4.72
CA ALA A 174 7.38 22.33 4.21
C ALA A 174 8.26 22.98 5.31
N ASP A 175 7.80 22.94 6.56
CA ASP A 175 8.55 23.40 7.73
C ASP A 175 9.57 22.34 8.24
N GLY A 176 9.76 21.25 7.52
CA GLY A 176 10.66 20.15 7.89
C GLY A 176 10.07 19.16 8.90
N THR A 177 8.86 19.38 9.40
CA THR A 177 8.18 18.44 10.30
C THR A 177 7.48 17.34 9.51
N SER A 178 7.05 16.28 10.19
CA SER A 178 6.29 15.18 9.59
C SER A 178 5.04 14.91 10.38
N ALA A 179 3.89 15.01 9.72
CA ALA A 179 2.60 14.67 10.29
C ALA A 179 2.35 13.16 10.29
N LYS A 180 1.41 12.74 11.13
CA LYS A 180 0.88 11.38 11.22
C LYS A 180 -0.60 11.38 10.85
N ALA A 181 -1.12 10.25 10.39
CA ALA A 181 -2.54 10.06 10.13
C ALA A 181 -3.11 8.95 11.01
N LEU A 182 -4.23 9.21 11.69
CA LEU A 182 -5.12 8.14 12.11
C LEU A 182 -5.82 7.63 10.84
N THR A 183 -5.73 6.35 10.60
CA THR A 183 -6.40 5.68 9.49
C THR A 183 -7.34 4.61 10.00
N GLY A 184 -8.41 4.34 9.26
CA GLY A 184 -9.36 3.30 9.58
C GLY A 184 -9.93 2.70 8.30
N ILE A 185 -10.04 1.39 8.24
CA ILE A 185 -10.69 0.69 7.15
C ILE A 185 -11.72 -0.30 7.66
N ASP A 186 -12.82 -0.43 6.94
CA ASP A 186 -13.78 -1.50 7.15
C ASP A 186 -13.21 -2.84 6.66
N ASP A 187 -13.28 -3.86 7.50
CA ASP A 187 -12.65 -5.16 7.24
C ASP A 187 -13.25 -5.89 6.05
N HIS A 188 -14.57 -5.81 5.85
CA HIS A 188 -15.27 -6.48 4.76
C HIS A 188 -15.14 -5.74 3.44
N SER A 189 -15.45 -4.45 3.42
CA SER A 189 -15.53 -3.63 2.21
C SER A 189 -14.21 -2.97 1.81
N ARG A 190 -13.21 -2.94 2.69
CA ARG A 190 -11.96 -2.15 2.53
C ARG A 190 -12.21 -0.64 2.43
N MET A 191 -13.43 -0.18 2.72
CA MET A 191 -13.78 1.24 2.77
C MET A 191 -12.87 1.97 3.75
N CYS A 192 -12.18 3.01 3.30
CA CYS A 192 -11.47 3.90 4.20
C CYS A 192 -12.49 4.77 4.93
N VAL A 193 -12.69 4.48 6.21
CA VAL A 193 -13.67 5.17 7.08
C VAL A 193 -13.03 6.29 7.89
N CYS A 194 -11.71 6.30 8.01
CA CYS A 194 -10.96 7.34 8.70
C CYS A 194 -9.62 7.58 8.02
N ALA A 195 -9.27 8.85 7.78
CA ALA A 195 -7.94 9.29 7.36
C ALA A 195 -7.73 10.71 7.87
N ARG A 196 -7.33 10.86 9.14
CA ARG A 196 -7.21 12.17 9.78
C ARG A 196 -5.77 12.49 10.13
N LEU A 197 -5.23 13.56 9.55
CA LEU A 197 -3.88 14.03 9.84
C LEU A 197 -3.82 14.75 11.19
N MET A 198 -2.69 14.57 11.86
CA MET A 198 -2.34 15.25 13.10
C MET A 198 -0.85 15.60 13.11
N ALA A 199 -0.50 16.77 13.59
CA ALA A 199 0.90 17.19 13.72
C ALA A 199 1.67 16.30 14.71
N ARG A 200 1.00 15.84 15.77
CA ARG A 200 1.55 14.93 16.80
C ARG A 200 0.51 13.90 17.19
N GLU A 201 0.96 12.71 17.50
CA GLU A 201 0.13 11.64 18.04
C GLU A 201 -0.32 12.00 19.46
N ARG A 202 -1.56 12.45 19.58
CA ARG A 202 -2.20 12.79 20.85
C ARG A 202 -3.54 12.10 20.95
N THR A 203 -3.89 11.58 22.11
CA THR A 203 -5.14 10.87 22.36
C THR A 203 -6.35 11.68 21.90
N ARG A 204 -6.41 12.98 22.17
CA ARG A 204 -7.53 13.84 21.74
C ARG A 204 -7.69 13.87 20.22
N ALA A 205 -6.60 14.10 19.47
CA ALA A 205 -6.65 14.14 18.01
C ALA A 205 -7.09 12.79 17.41
N VAL A 206 -6.64 11.68 17.98
CA VAL A 206 -7.08 10.32 17.60
C VAL A 206 -8.58 10.14 17.87
N CYS A 207 -9.04 10.55 19.04
CA CYS A 207 -10.45 10.45 19.42
C CYS A 207 -11.35 11.36 18.58
N ASP A 208 -10.90 12.56 18.23
CA ASP A 208 -11.65 13.46 17.33
C ASP A 208 -11.76 12.84 15.92
N GLY A 209 -10.71 12.18 15.45
CA GLY A 209 -10.75 11.41 14.19
C GLY A 209 -11.74 10.24 14.25
N LEU A 210 -11.76 9.49 15.37
CA LEU A 210 -12.72 8.40 15.58
C LEU A 210 -14.16 8.95 15.60
N ARG A 211 -14.43 9.99 16.39
CA ARG A 211 -15.78 10.60 16.47
C ARG A 211 -16.27 11.08 15.09
N ALA A 212 -15.40 11.71 14.30
CA ALA A 212 -15.74 12.14 12.96
C ALA A 212 -16.08 10.94 12.04
N ALA A 213 -15.35 9.83 12.15
CA ALA A 213 -15.64 8.62 11.41
C ALA A 213 -16.98 7.99 11.83
N LEU A 214 -17.25 7.89 13.15
CA LEU A 214 -18.52 7.39 13.68
C LEU A 214 -19.71 8.26 13.23
N ALA A 215 -19.57 9.58 13.27
CA ALA A 215 -20.61 10.51 12.82
C ALA A 215 -20.91 10.37 11.33
N ARG A 216 -19.90 10.10 10.51
CA ARG A 216 -20.04 9.99 9.06
C ARG A 216 -20.54 8.63 8.57
N PHE A 217 -20.04 7.54 9.15
CA PHE A 217 -20.25 6.19 8.65
C PHE A 217 -21.13 5.33 9.56
N GLY A 218 -21.49 5.82 10.76
CA GLY A 218 -22.19 5.04 11.77
C GLY A 218 -21.23 4.30 12.71
N VAL A 219 -21.80 3.50 13.60
CA VAL A 219 -21.10 2.81 14.68
C VAL A 219 -20.84 1.35 14.29
N PRO A 220 -19.56 0.91 14.16
CA PRO A 220 -19.25 -0.49 13.90
C PRO A 220 -19.49 -1.35 15.14
N GLU A 221 -19.59 -2.66 14.96
CA GLU A 221 -19.69 -3.59 16.11
C GLU A 221 -18.36 -3.68 16.87
N GLN A 222 -17.25 -3.70 16.14
CA GLN A 222 -15.92 -3.86 16.72
C GLN A 222 -14.92 -2.92 16.06
N ILE A 223 -13.91 -2.52 16.83
CA ILE A 223 -12.72 -1.83 16.34
C ILE A 223 -11.48 -2.61 16.78
N LEU A 224 -10.59 -2.92 15.85
CA LEU A 224 -9.29 -3.54 16.09
C LEU A 224 -8.19 -2.48 15.98
N THR A 225 -7.39 -2.33 17.03
CA THR A 225 -6.21 -1.46 17.04
C THR A 225 -4.97 -2.25 17.48
N ASP A 226 -3.81 -1.63 17.36
CA ASP A 226 -2.62 -2.09 18.07
C ASP A 226 -2.71 -1.73 19.57
N ASN A 227 -1.64 -2.07 20.31
CA ASN A 227 -1.55 -1.80 21.74
C ASN A 227 -0.99 -0.41 22.08
N GLY A 228 -1.07 0.54 21.14
CA GLY A 228 -0.58 1.90 21.31
C GLY A 228 -1.28 2.61 22.49
N LYS A 229 -0.51 3.38 23.26
CA LYS A 229 -1.01 4.09 24.45
C LYS A 229 -2.14 5.09 24.16
N VAL A 230 -2.32 5.50 22.92
CA VAL A 230 -3.40 6.38 22.49
C VAL A 230 -4.73 5.63 22.34
N PHE A 231 -4.67 4.31 22.07
CA PHE A 231 -5.83 3.46 21.89
C PHE A 231 -6.25 2.76 23.16
N THR A 232 -5.28 2.34 24.00
CA THR A 232 -5.60 1.59 25.22
C THR A 232 -4.65 1.88 26.36
N GLY A 233 -5.18 1.86 27.58
CA GLY A 233 -4.42 1.94 28.82
C GLY A 233 -4.40 0.62 29.60
N ARG A 234 -4.84 -0.50 29.00
CA ARG A 234 -4.94 -1.82 29.66
C ARG A 234 -3.60 -2.34 30.21
N PHE A 235 -2.50 -1.91 29.60
CA PHE A 235 -1.14 -2.31 29.99
C PHE A 235 -0.46 -1.31 30.94
N ASN A 236 -1.15 -0.27 31.37
CA ASN A 236 -0.63 0.64 32.41
C ASN A 236 -0.74 -0.02 33.80
N HIS A 237 0.08 0.42 34.71
CA HIS A 237 0.05 -0.02 36.11
C HIS A 237 -0.26 1.17 37.04
N PRO A 238 -1.47 1.24 37.59
CA PRO A 238 -2.63 0.38 37.35
C PRO A 238 -3.22 0.58 35.95
N PRO A 239 -3.99 -0.39 35.41
CA PRO A 239 -4.74 -0.23 34.17
C PRO A 239 -5.65 0.98 34.21
N VAL A 240 -5.72 1.73 33.09
CA VAL A 240 -6.50 2.97 33.00
C VAL A 240 -7.31 2.92 31.72
N GLU A 241 -8.61 3.24 31.81
CA GLU A 241 -9.40 3.47 30.61
C GLU A 241 -8.96 4.77 29.95
N VAL A 242 -8.49 4.71 28.70
CA VAL A 242 -8.19 5.91 27.93
C VAL A 242 -9.43 6.41 27.19
N LEU A 243 -9.41 7.66 26.73
CA LEU A 243 -10.56 8.28 26.06
C LEU A 243 -11.05 7.45 24.85
N PHE A 244 -10.17 6.79 24.13
CA PHE A 244 -10.55 5.92 23.03
C PHE A 244 -11.37 4.71 23.49
N ASP A 245 -10.90 4.00 24.54
CA ASP A 245 -11.65 2.89 25.15
C ASP A 245 -13.03 3.37 25.67
N ALA A 246 -13.10 4.57 26.29
CA ALA A 246 -14.35 5.14 26.77
C ALA A 246 -15.34 5.40 25.62
N ILE A 247 -14.90 6.01 24.51
CA ILE A 247 -15.74 6.22 23.32
C ILE A 247 -16.26 4.88 22.78
N CYS A 248 -15.40 3.87 22.67
CA CYS A 248 -15.84 2.55 22.23
C CYS A 248 -16.93 1.98 23.13
N ARG A 249 -16.72 1.98 24.44
CA ARG A 249 -17.68 1.49 25.42
C ARG A 249 -19.01 2.26 25.40
N GLU A 250 -18.96 3.59 25.36
CA GLU A 250 -20.13 4.46 25.31
C GLU A 250 -21.01 4.24 24.07
N ASN A 251 -20.37 3.84 22.96
CA ASN A 251 -21.07 3.54 21.71
C ASN A 251 -21.35 2.04 21.53
N GLY A 252 -21.08 1.19 22.52
CA GLY A 252 -21.30 -0.26 22.44
C GLY A 252 -20.39 -0.95 21.41
N ILE A 253 -19.19 -0.40 21.19
CA ILE A 253 -18.18 -0.93 20.26
C ILE A 253 -17.26 -1.89 21.02
N GLY A 254 -17.13 -3.11 20.55
CA GLY A 254 -16.15 -4.05 21.05
C GLY A 254 -14.72 -3.64 20.65
N HIS A 255 -13.92 -3.11 21.59
CA HIS A 255 -12.53 -2.76 21.31
C HIS A 255 -11.62 -3.98 21.43
N LEU A 256 -11.09 -4.44 20.30
CA LEU A 256 -10.17 -5.56 20.16
C LEU A 256 -8.74 -5.03 20.03
N LEU A 257 -7.81 -5.71 20.70
CA LEU A 257 -6.38 -5.43 20.61
C LEU A 257 -5.67 -6.55 19.86
N THR A 258 -4.69 -6.18 19.03
CA THR A 258 -3.83 -7.17 18.38
C THR A 258 -3.01 -7.94 19.41
N GLN A 259 -2.85 -9.23 19.20
CA GLN A 259 -1.91 -9.99 20.02
C GLN A 259 -0.48 -9.52 19.71
N PRO A 260 0.35 -9.32 20.73
CA PRO A 260 1.75 -8.97 20.54
C PRO A 260 2.44 -9.95 19.57
N ARG A 261 3.14 -9.42 18.56
CA ARG A 261 3.87 -10.20 17.53
C ARG A 261 2.99 -11.09 16.62
N SER A 262 1.69 -10.82 16.49
CA SER A 262 0.81 -11.53 15.56
C SER A 262 0.47 -10.65 14.33
N PRO A 263 1.24 -10.71 13.23
CA PRO A 263 1.04 -9.86 12.04
C PRO A 263 -0.19 -10.26 11.21
N THR A 264 -0.93 -11.30 11.63
CA THR A 264 -2.02 -11.85 10.83
C THR A 264 -3.33 -11.09 10.95
N THR A 265 -3.50 -10.28 11.98
CA THR A 265 -4.77 -9.61 12.28
C THR A 265 -4.92 -8.23 11.62
N THR A 266 -3.81 -7.53 11.37
CA THR A 266 -3.75 -6.16 10.81
C THR A 266 -3.40 -6.09 9.33
N GLY A 267 -3.28 -7.23 8.67
CA GLY A 267 -2.79 -7.30 7.28
C GLY A 267 -3.58 -6.47 6.25
N LYS A 268 -4.85 -6.14 6.54
CA LYS A 268 -5.67 -5.33 5.63
C LYS A 268 -5.34 -3.84 5.75
N ILE A 269 -5.22 -3.31 6.97
CA ILE A 269 -4.80 -1.91 7.17
C ILE A 269 -3.34 -1.70 6.77
N GLU A 270 -2.46 -2.67 7.00
CA GLU A 270 -1.08 -2.63 6.50
C GLU A 270 -1.05 -2.57 4.95
N ARG A 271 -1.93 -3.32 4.28
CA ARG A 271 -2.08 -3.26 2.83
C ARG A 271 -2.61 -1.91 2.36
N PHE A 272 -3.55 -1.32 3.10
CA PHE A 272 -4.01 0.04 2.85
C PHE A 272 -2.86 1.05 2.98
N HIS A 273 -2.06 0.98 4.05
CA HIS A 273 -0.88 1.85 4.23
C HIS A 273 0.14 1.68 3.11
N ARG A 274 0.34 0.47 2.60
CA ARG A 274 1.20 0.24 1.44
C ARG A 274 0.68 0.96 0.20
N SER A 275 -0.63 0.91 -0.05
CA SER A 275 -1.25 1.66 -1.15
C SER A 275 -1.14 3.17 -0.93
N LEU A 276 -1.40 3.65 0.28
CA LEU A 276 -1.27 5.06 0.65
C LEU A 276 0.16 5.58 0.42
N ARG A 277 1.18 4.82 0.85
CA ARG A 277 2.57 5.21 0.62
C ARG A 277 2.93 5.22 -0.86
N ALA A 278 2.57 4.17 -1.60
CA ALA A 278 2.91 4.04 -3.01
C ALA A 278 2.12 5.00 -3.90
N GLU A 279 0.82 5.15 -3.69
CA GLU A 279 -0.08 5.86 -4.61
C GLU A 279 -0.29 7.34 -4.23
N PHE A 280 0.09 7.74 -3.01
CA PHE A 280 -0.09 9.11 -2.53
C PHE A 280 1.22 9.77 -2.08
N LEU A 281 1.93 9.16 -1.10
CA LEU A 281 3.09 9.82 -0.50
C LEU A 281 4.32 9.83 -1.43
N SER A 282 4.51 8.81 -2.28
CA SER A 282 5.66 8.75 -3.19
C SER A 282 5.57 9.74 -4.35
N GLU A 283 4.38 10.21 -4.69
CA GLU A 283 4.15 11.12 -5.80
C GLU A 283 3.96 12.58 -5.38
N ARG A 284 3.78 12.81 -4.07
CA ARG A 284 3.52 14.16 -3.53
C ARG A 284 4.65 14.58 -2.62
N GLY A 285 5.29 15.70 -2.95
CA GLY A 285 6.37 16.33 -2.18
C GLY A 285 5.86 16.91 -0.85
N PRO A 286 6.71 17.61 -0.10
CA PRO A 286 6.33 18.23 1.16
C PRO A 286 5.11 19.14 0.99
N PHE A 287 4.11 18.97 1.87
CA PHE A 287 2.90 19.79 1.84
C PHE A 287 3.14 21.14 2.52
N ALA A 288 2.60 22.20 1.95
CA ALA A 288 2.77 23.55 2.50
C ALA A 288 2.27 23.69 3.94
N THR A 289 1.16 23.05 4.26
CA THR A 289 0.55 23.07 5.60
C THR A 289 -0.14 21.75 5.90
N LEU A 290 -0.41 21.48 7.19
CA LEU A 290 -1.21 20.32 7.62
C LEU A 290 -2.61 20.31 6.97
N LYS A 291 -3.22 21.51 6.77
CA LYS A 291 -4.52 21.65 6.11
C LYS A 291 -4.44 21.25 4.64
N ALA A 292 -3.42 21.68 3.92
CA ALA A 292 -3.21 21.30 2.52
C ALA A 292 -2.95 19.80 2.38
N ALA A 293 -2.17 19.22 3.30
CA ALA A 293 -1.95 17.77 3.35
C ALA A 293 -3.25 17.01 3.60
N GLN A 294 -4.10 17.48 4.53
CA GLN A 294 -5.40 16.85 4.80
C GLN A 294 -6.32 16.90 3.59
N GLN A 295 -6.41 18.05 2.92
CA GLN A 295 -7.25 18.19 1.73
C GLN A 295 -6.80 17.23 0.62
N ALA A 296 -5.50 17.15 0.36
CA ALA A 296 -4.96 16.24 -0.64
C ALA A 296 -5.20 14.76 -0.25
N LEU A 297 -5.11 14.43 1.03
CA LEU A 297 -5.42 13.09 1.55
C LEU A 297 -6.92 12.75 1.38
N ASP A 298 -7.80 13.71 1.66
CA ASP A 298 -9.25 13.53 1.50
C ASP A 298 -9.63 13.24 0.05
N GLU A 299 -9.01 13.95 -0.93
CA GLU A 299 -9.19 13.71 -2.36
C GLU A 299 -8.71 12.30 -2.76
N TRP A 300 -7.54 11.88 -2.28
CA TRP A 300 -7.03 10.55 -2.55
C TRP A 300 -7.91 9.45 -1.92
N VAL A 301 -8.39 9.64 -0.69
CA VAL A 301 -9.31 8.71 -0.02
C VAL A 301 -10.63 8.64 -0.76
N HIS A 302 -11.13 9.75 -1.29
CA HIS A 302 -12.33 9.75 -2.12
C HIS A 302 -12.13 8.87 -3.37
N ASP A 303 -11.03 9.08 -4.11
CA ASP A 303 -10.70 8.27 -5.29
C ASP A 303 -10.49 6.77 -4.93
N TYR A 304 -9.79 6.51 -3.81
CA TYR A 304 -9.60 5.17 -3.29
C TYR A 304 -10.94 4.45 -3.01
N ASN A 305 -11.88 5.14 -2.40
CA ASN A 305 -13.16 4.57 -2.03
C ASN A 305 -14.12 4.41 -3.21
N THR A 306 -14.15 5.37 -4.16
CA THR A 306 -15.21 5.47 -5.17
C THR A 306 -14.78 5.11 -6.59
N ALA A 307 -13.51 5.28 -6.93
CA ALA A 307 -13.03 5.10 -8.30
C ALA A 307 -12.02 3.96 -8.47
N ARG A 308 -11.37 3.51 -7.38
CA ARG A 308 -10.31 2.51 -7.46
C ARG A 308 -10.85 1.08 -7.42
N PRO A 309 -10.73 0.27 -8.52
CA PRO A 309 -11.12 -1.14 -8.51
C PRO A 309 -10.28 -1.93 -7.51
N HIS A 310 -10.93 -2.72 -6.65
CA HIS A 310 -10.23 -3.47 -5.62
C HIS A 310 -10.16 -4.97 -5.93
N GLN A 311 -8.94 -5.49 -6.18
CA GLN A 311 -8.74 -6.90 -6.60
C GLN A 311 -9.31 -7.94 -5.63
N ALA A 312 -9.29 -7.66 -4.32
CA ALA A 312 -9.83 -8.57 -3.32
C ALA A 312 -11.37 -8.49 -3.20
N LEU A 313 -12.00 -7.55 -3.89
CA LEU A 313 -13.44 -7.34 -3.95
C LEU A 313 -13.98 -7.59 -5.37
N ASP A 314 -13.32 -8.44 -6.16
CA ASP A 314 -13.67 -8.74 -7.54
C ASP A 314 -13.84 -7.51 -8.43
N MET A 315 -12.94 -6.54 -8.23
CA MET A 315 -12.88 -5.25 -8.93
C MET A 315 -14.03 -4.26 -8.60
N VAL A 316 -14.89 -4.57 -7.66
CA VAL A 316 -15.86 -3.62 -7.11
C VAL A 316 -15.10 -2.58 -6.27
N THR A 317 -15.60 -1.34 -6.22
CA THR A 317 -15.02 -0.30 -5.37
C THR A 317 -15.36 -0.52 -3.89
N PRO A 318 -14.50 -0.05 -2.96
CA PRO A 318 -14.81 -0.12 -1.54
C PRO A 318 -16.17 0.49 -1.17
N ALA A 319 -16.54 1.63 -1.76
CA ALA A 319 -17.81 2.30 -1.50
C ALA A 319 -19.02 1.48 -1.94
N GLU A 320 -18.98 0.90 -3.15
CA GLU A 320 -20.05 0.00 -3.63
C GLU A 320 -20.21 -1.21 -2.72
N LYS A 321 -19.08 -1.84 -2.31
CA LYS A 321 -19.11 -2.98 -1.42
C LYS A 321 -19.63 -2.62 -0.03
N PHE A 322 -19.27 -1.43 0.48
CA PHE A 322 -19.75 -0.91 1.77
C PHE A 322 -21.25 -0.64 1.74
N ALA A 323 -21.74 0.04 0.71
CA ALA A 323 -23.15 0.37 0.58
C ALA A 323 -24.07 -0.84 0.45
N ALA A 324 -23.56 -1.93 -0.17
CA ALA A 324 -24.34 -3.14 -0.43
C ALA A 324 -24.80 -3.88 0.85
N GLY A 325 -24.25 -3.58 2.04
CA GLY A 325 -24.55 -4.36 3.23
C GLY A 325 -24.39 -3.62 4.57
N ALA A 326 -24.20 -2.30 4.56
CA ALA A 326 -24.01 -1.53 5.79
C ALA A 326 -25.33 -1.30 6.52
N ALA A 327 -25.54 -2.03 7.62
CA ALA A 327 -26.54 -1.68 8.61
C ALA A 327 -25.97 -0.55 9.48
N LEU A 328 -26.24 0.70 9.14
CA LEU A 328 -25.76 1.86 9.89
C LEU A 328 -26.47 1.94 11.25
N ARG A 329 -25.69 1.89 12.32
CA ARG A 329 -26.16 2.18 13.66
C ARG A 329 -25.92 3.68 13.96
N PRO A 330 -26.91 4.39 14.56
CA PRO A 330 -26.71 5.78 14.94
C PRO A 330 -25.58 5.88 15.96
N VAL A 331 -24.77 6.92 15.85
CA VAL A 331 -23.81 7.28 16.91
C VAL A 331 -24.62 7.64 18.14
N SER A 332 -24.41 6.94 19.26
CA SER A 332 -24.91 7.45 20.50
C SER A 332 -24.08 8.69 20.83
N VAL A 333 -24.74 9.85 20.78
CA VAL A 333 -24.18 11.13 21.21
C VAL A 333 -24.20 11.13 22.73
N SER A 334 -23.53 10.14 23.32
CA SER A 334 -23.25 10.13 24.74
C SER A 334 -22.02 10.98 25.04
N GLY A 335 -22.12 12.20 24.68
CA GLY A 335 -21.53 13.34 25.33
C GLY A 335 -22.65 14.10 26.03
N ALA A 336 -23.74 13.41 26.39
CA ALA A 336 -24.67 13.95 27.37
C ALA A 336 -23.86 14.06 28.65
N THR A 337 -23.37 15.24 28.89
CA THR A 337 -23.12 15.73 30.26
C THR A 337 -24.30 15.28 31.05
N PRO A 338 -24.12 14.42 32.07
CA PRO A 338 -25.23 14.17 32.96
C PRO A 338 -25.70 15.54 33.44
N ALA A 339 -26.90 15.94 33.06
CA ALA A 339 -27.46 17.24 33.41
C ALA A 339 -27.56 17.41 34.94
N ASP A 340 -27.32 16.34 35.67
CA ASP A 340 -27.40 16.30 37.14
C ASP A 340 -26.15 15.55 37.69
N ARG A 341 -25.12 16.32 38.10
CA ARG A 341 -23.96 15.82 38.80
C ARG A 341 -24.10 15.82 40.32
N THR A 342 -25.32 15.62 40.81
CA THR A 342 -25.68 15.77 42.22
C THR A 342 -25.86 14.45 42.99
N GLY A 343 -25.76 13.30 42.33
CA GLY A 343 -25.90 11.98 42.93
C GLY A 343 -24.77 11.62 43.93
N ASP A 344 -24.96 10.53 44.70
CA ASP A 344 -24.00 10.04 45.68
C ASP A 344 -22.75 9.45 45.03
N ASP A 345 -22.81 9.19 43.77
CA ASP A 345 -21.76 8.70 42.88
C ASP A 345 -20.87 9.83 42.28
N TRP A 346 -21.20 11.10 42.57
CA TRP A 346 -20.43 12.26 42.13
C TRP A 346 -19.68 12.93 43.27
N VAL A 347 -18.42 13.30 43.02
CA VAL A 347 -17.61 14.08 43.96
C VAL A 347 -16.77 15.12 43.24
N SER A 348 -16.82 16.37 43.69
CA SER A 348 -16.00 17.46 43.15
C SER A 348 -14.70 17.59 43.91
N ARG A 349 -13.59 17.78 43.18
CA ARG A 349 -12.24 18.01 43.73
C ARG A 349 -11.57 19.14 42.95
N ARG A 350 -10.60 19.79 43.59
CA ARG A 350 -9.73 20.74 42.90
C ARG A 350 -8.47 20.03 42.41
N VAL A 351 -8.05 20.30 41.19
CA VAL A 351 -6.80 19.78 40.63
C VAL A 351 -5.65 20.48 41.35
N THR A 352 -4.70 19.71 41.86
CA THR A 352 -3.50 20.25 42.51
C THR A 352 -2.57 20.93 41.50
N THR A 353 -1.57 21.69 41.99
CA THR A 353 -0.54 22.34 41.16
C THR A 353 0.20 21.35 40.24
N ASN A 354 0.34 20.11 40.66
CA ASN A 354 0.96 19.04 39.90
C ASN A 354 -0.02 18.28 38.97
N GLY A 355 -1.24 18.78 38.81
CA GLY A 355 -2.23 18.15 37.92
C GLY A 355 -2.88 16.88 38.48
N VAL A 356 -2.87 16.69 39.80
CA VAL A 356 -3.38 15.47 40.45
C VAL A 356 -4.70 15.75 41.15
N VAL A 357 -5.63 14.79 41.06
CA VAL A 357 -6.89 14.75 41.79
C VAL A 357 -6.90 13.56 42.76
N SER A 358 -7.28 13.78 44.00
CA SER A 358 -7.37 12.72 45.03
C SER A 358 -8.81 12.35 45.31
N VAL A 359 -9.17 11.07 45.10
CA VAL A 359 -10.51 10.52 45.37
C VAL A 359 -10.35 9.16 46.00
N ALA A 360 -11.05 8.89 47.10
CA ALA A 360 -11.04 7.61 47.78
C ALA A 360 -9.60 7.10 48.11
N TRP A 361 -8.73 7.99 48.57
CA TRP A 361 -7.32 7.72 48.83
C TRP A 361 -6.46 7.34 47.62
N GLN A 362 -7.06 7.43 46.43
CA GLN A 362 -6.37 7.25 45.17
C GLN A 362 -6.02 8.60 44.57
N GLN A 363 -4.76 8.77 44.13
CA GLN A 363 -4.29 9.95 43.43
C GLN A 363 -4.24 9.66 41.93
N VAL A 364 -4.90 10.51 41.14
CA VAL A 364 -4.97 10.36 39.68
C VAL A 364 -4.49 11.64 39.02
N CYS A 365 -3.48 11.54 38.16
CA CYS A 365 -2.99 12.67 37.39
C CYS A 365 -3.95 12.92 36.20
N VAL A 366 -4.57 14.10 36.18
CA VAL A 366 -5.44 14.57 35.10
C VAL A 366 -4.75 15.55 34.16
N GLY A 367 -3.59 16.08 34.57
CA GLY A 367 -2.75 16.98 33.77
C GLY A 367 -2.47 18.31 34.48
N ALA A 368 -1.19 18.72 34.50
CA ALA A 368 -0.73 19.93 35.18
C ALA A 368 -1.34 21.23 34.59
N HIS A 369 -1.73 21.21 33.34
CA HIS A 369 -2.38 22.35 32.68
C HIS A 369 -3.81 22.63 33.20
N TYR A 370 -4.40 21.70 33.97
CA TYR A 370 -5.66 21.89 34.67
C TYR A 370 -5.49 22.32 36.13
N ALA A 371 -4.26 22.67 36.56
CA ALA A 371 -4.00 23.09 37.93
C ALA A 371 -4.97 24.18 38.39
N GLY A 372 -5.57 24.01 39.57
CA GLY A 372 -6.57 24.92 40.14
C GLY A 372 -7.99 24.77 39.62
N ALA A 373 -8.19 24.02 38.52
CA ALA A 373 -9.55 23.79 38.00
C ALA A 373 -10.39 22.89 38.92
N ARG A 374 -11.71 23.05 38.85
CA ARG A 374 -12.66 22.12 39.46
C ARG A 374 -12.75 20.88 38.57
N CYS A 375 -12.61 19.73 39.18
CA CYS A 375 -12.75 18.42 38.56
C CYS A 375 -13.88 17.65 39.23
N ASP A 376 -14.90 17.30 38.46
CA ASP A 376 -15.98 16.48 38.91
C ASP A 376 -15.67 15.01 38.58
N VAL A 377 -15.77 14.17 39.62
CA VAL A 377 -15.41 12.74 39.50
C VAL A 377 -16.68 11.91 39.70
N HIS A 378 -17.01 11.13 38.68
CA HIS A 378 -18.08 10.14 38.72
C HIS A 378 -17.52 8.79 39.13
N VAL A 379 -18.12 8.15 40.09
CA VAL A 379 -17.77 6.82 40.57
C VAL A 379 -18.75 5.81 39.99
N ASP A 380 -18.32 5.08 39.00
CA ASP A 380 -19.13 4.06 38.31
C ASP A 380 -18.54 2.68 38.59
N GLY A 381 -19.04 2.03 39.64
CA GLY A 381 -18.56 0.72 40.07
C GLY A 381 -17.06 0.68 40.32
N GLU A 382 -16.33 0.03 39.47
CA GLU A 382 -14.85 -0.13 39.54
C GLU A 382 -14.10 0.99 38.77
N LEU A 383 -14.82 2.03 38.29
CA LEU A 383 -14.21 3.11 37.51
C LEU A 383 -14.43 4.48 38.18
N LEU A 384 -13.40 5.33 38.05
CA LEU A 384 -13.44 6.75 38.42
C LEU A 384 -13.30 7.57 37.12
N ARG A 385 -14.30 8.40 36.78
CA ARG A 385 -14.32 9.28 35.63
C ARG A 385 -14.13 10.72 36.07
N PHE A 386 -13.14 11.41 35.49
CA PHE A 386 -12.75 12.76 35.86
C PHE A 386 -13.19 13.75 34.79
N PHE A 387 -14.01 14.74 35.16
CA PHE A 387 -14.52 15.75 34.26
C PHE A 387 -13.99 17.14 34.68
N ILE A 388 -13.62 17.97 33.69
CA ILE A 388 -13.32 19.39 33.90
C ILE A 388 -14.20 20.18 32.93
N GLY A 389 -15.14 20.94 33.50
CA GLY A 389 -16.27 21.40 32.71
C GLY A 389 -17.06 20.21 32.21
N ASP A 390 -17.37 20.20 30.92
CA ASP A 390 -18.09 19.10 30.27
C ASP A 390 -17.17 18.04 29.65
N ASP A 391 -15.86 18.26 29.71
CA ASP A 391 -14.88 17.36 29.11
C ASP A 391 -14.51 16.22 30.08
N LEU A 392 -14.67 14.96 29.63
CA LEU A 392 -14.08 13.79 30.29
C LEU A 392 -12.56 13.79 30.05
N VAL A 393 -11.78 14.17 31.06
CA VAL A 393 -10.32 14.32 30.93
C VAL A 393 -9.56 13.05 31.28
N LYS A 394 -10.14 12.19 32.14
CA LYS A 394 -9.50 10.96 32.59
C LYS A 394 -10.51 9.93 33.06
N THR A 395 -10.23 8.65 32.82
CA THR A 395 -10.88 7.53 33.50
C THR A 395 -9.76 6.66 34.14
N ALA A 396 -9.97 6.23 35.35
CA ALA A 396 -9.03 5.37 36.08
C ALA A 396 -9.78 4.24 36.79
N ALA A 397 -9.15 3.07 36.88
CA ALA A 397 -9.69 2.00 37.69
C ALA A 397 -9.67 2.40 39.16
N ARG A 398 -10.73 2.06 39.86
CA ARG A 398 -10.85 2.28 41.32
C ARG A 398 -10.03 1.21 42.05
N THR A 399 -8.93 1.62 42.66
CA THR A 399 -8.06 0.73 43.42
C THR A 399 -8.38 0.66 44.90
N SER A 400 -9.19 1.63 45.40
CA SER A 400 -9.56 1.70 46.79
C SER A 400 -11.10 1.71 46.90
N ARG A 401 -11.65 0.83 47.75
CA ARG A 401 -13.07 0.77 48.05
C ARG A 401 -13.47 1.63 49.27
N THR A 402 -12.57 2.52 49.71
CA THR A 402 -12.88 3.45 50.79
C THR A 402 -13.94 4.46 50.38
N GLU A 403 -14.60 5.06 51.35
CA GLU A 403 -15.67 6.04 51.18
C GLU A 403 -15.19 7.18 50.25
N VAL A 404 -15.94 7.46 49.19
CA VAL A 404 -15.62 8.47 48.18
C VAL A 404 -15.87 9.88 48.73
N ARG A 405 -16.85 10.05 49.59
CA ARG A 405 -17.17 11.31 50.28
C ARG A 405 -16.49 11.35 51.66
N ASN A 406 -15.40 12.07 51.73
CA ASN A 406 -14.85 12.43 53.03
C ASN A 406 -15.63 13.66 53.57
N LYS A 407 -16.14 13.60 54.81
CA LYS A 407 -16.97 14.64 55.46
C LYS A 407 -16.32 16.04 55.55
N ARG A 408 -15.03 16.18 55.13
CA ARG A 408 -14.29 17.45 55.04
C ARG A 408 -14.20 18.05 53.63
N ALA A 409 -14.81 17.46 52.63
CA ALA A 409 -14.79 18.00 51.28
C ALA A 409 -15.89 19.05 51.13
N PHE A 410 -15.50 20.28 51.02
CA PHE A 410 -16.26 21.48 50.67
C PHE A 410 -17.79 21.40 50.79
N ARG A 411 -18.33 21.92 51.85
CA ARG A 411 -19.70 22.45 51.86
C ARG A 411 -19.69 23.65 50.89
N THR A 412 -20.44 23.57 49.83
CA THR A 412 -20.81 24.73 49.03
C THR A 412 -21.48 25.72 49.98
N ARG A 413 -20.89 26.90 50.12
CA ARG A 413 -21.59 28.05 50.66
C ARG A 413 -22.62 28.48 49.63
N GLU A 414 -23.79 27.91 49.69
CA GLU A 414 -25.05 28.46 49.20
C GLU A 414 -26.05 28.17 50.30
N GLN A 415 -26.20 29.17 51.14
CA GLN A 415 -27.33 29.57 51.95
C GLN A 415 -26.81 30.27 53.21
N ALA A 416 -26.61 31.56 53.10
CA ALA A 416 -26.93 32.56 54.13
C ALA A 416 -27.25 33.87 53.41
#